data_df1377f655a7aa7b6e91921aeb56b300
#
_entry.id   df1377f655a7aa7b6e91921aeb56b300
#
_cell.length_a   1.000
_cell.length_b   1.000
_cell.length_c   1.000
_cell.angle_alpha   90.00
_cell.angle_beta   90.00
_cell.angle_gamma   90.00
#
_symmetry.space_group_name_H-M   'P 1'
#
loop_
_entity.id
_entity.type
_entity.pdbx_description
1 polymer ?
#
loop_
_entity_poly.entity_id
_entity_poly.type
_entity_poly.pdbx_seq_one_letter_code
_entity_poly.pdbx_strand_id
1 'polypeptide(L)'
;MKVPFTIGPVGHFGLAVTDPRRSAKWFMRVLCLEKQFEYEGGIAVGNDNVTIVLSKGKPSPKTIGHMSFHLPNMSALRKALAHLKKHKADIEDPGDEIGPEAPGSPNMGLWFHDPDGYRWELSVQGGENE
;
A
#
# COMPACT_ATOMS: atom_id res chain seq x y z
N MET A 1 -25.53 -10.88 18.99
CA MET A 1 -25.29 -12.22 18.38
C MET A 1 -23.95 -12.76 18.84
N LYS A 2 -23.94 -14.01 19.24
CA LYS A 2 -22.70 -14.70 19.57
C LYS A 2 -22.06 -15.22 18.29
N VAL A 3 -20.80 -14.86 18.03
CA VAL A 3 -20.07 -15.35 16.85
C VAL A 3 -19.12 -16.49 17.28
N PRO A 4 -18.89 -17.49 16.41
CA PRO A 4 -18.01 -18.62 16.77
C PRO A 4 -16.52 -18.23 16.83
N PHE A 5 -16.13 -17.16 16.13
CA PHE A 5 -14.76 -16.63 16.15
C PHE A 5 -14.76 -15.22 15.63
N THR A 6 -13.65 -14.51 15.86
CA THR A 6 -13.41 -13.16 15.31
C THR A 6 -12.07 -13.20 14.58
N ILE A 7 -12.05 -12.76 13.32
CA ILE A 7 -10.78 -12.68 12.57
C ILE A 7 -9.90 -11.61 13.18
N GLY A 8 -8.59 -11.86 13.14
CA GLY A 8 -7.57 -10.88 13.56
C GLY A 8 -7.17 -9.94 12.43
N PRO A 9 -6.04 -9.25 12.58
CA PRO A 9 -5.52 -8.38 11.52
C PRO A 9 -5.15 -9.19 10.29
N VAL A 10 -5.04 -8.48 9.14
CA VAL A 10 -4.56 -9.10 7.92
C VAL A 10 -3.10 -9.52 8.13
N GLY A 11 -2.83 -10.82 8.06
CA GLY A 11 -1.49 -11.36 8.25
C GLY A 11 -0.63 -11.16 7.01
N HIS A 12 -1.12 -11.66 5.88
CA HIS A 12 -0.46 -11.50 4.59
C HIS A 12 -1.48 -11.61 3.47
N PHE A 13 -1.09 -11.12 2.30
CA PHE A 13 -1.84 -11.32 1.07
C PHE A 13 -0.87 -11.46 -0.10
N GLY A 14 -1.37 -12.04 -1.19
CA GLY A 14 -0.57 -12.28 -2.39
C GLY A 14 -1.04 -11.46 -3.56
N LEU A 15 -0.09 -11.08 -4.41
CA LEU A 15 -0.35 -10.39 -5.67
C LEU A 15 0.38 -11.11 -6.80
N ALA A 16 -0.30 -11.30 -7.93
CA ALA A 16 0.36 -11.69 -9.16
C ALA A 16 1.07 -10.47 -9.75
N VAL A 17 2.35 -10.58 -10.02
CA VAL A 17 3.16 -9.49 -10.57
C VAL A 17 3.96 -9.98 -11.76
N THR A 18 4.27 -9.08 -12.70
CA THR A 18 5.02 -9.43 -13.90
C THR A 18 6.43 -9.89 -13.57
N ASP A 19 7.09 -9.18 -12.65
CA ASP A 19 8.47 -9.44 -12.25
C ASP A 19 8.60 -9.27 -10.75
N PRO A 20 8.64 -10.35 -9.96
CA PRO A 20 8.75 -10.26 -8.50
C PRO A 20 9.96 -9.46 -8.00
N ARG A 21 11.10 -9.53 -8.68
CA ARG A 21 12.30 -8.76 -8.28
C ARG A 21 12.08 -7.26 -8.46
N ARG A 22 11.50 -6.86 -9.58
CA ARG A 22 11.17 -5.46 -9.85
C ARG A 22 10.16 -4.94 -8.82
N SER A 23 9.11 -5.69 -8.59
CA SER A 23 8.08 -5.32 -7.63
C SER A 23 8.65 -5.25 -6.21
N ALA A 24 9.45 -6.23 -5.79
CA ALA A 24 10.08 -6.22 -4.47
C ALA A 24 10.95 -4.97 -4.28
N LYS A 25 11.77 -4.62 -5.25
CA LYS A 25 12.59 -3.40 -5.20
C LYS A 25 11.74 -2.14 -5.05
N TRP A 26 10.61 -2.09 -5.76
CA TRP A 26 9.68 -0.96 -5.66
C TRP A 26 9.08 -0.88 -4.25
N PHE A 27 8.56 -1.98 -3.71
CA PHE A 27 7.97 -1.99 -2.37
C PHE A 27 8.98 -1.63 -1.28
N MET A 28 10.21 -2.10 -1.42
CA MET A 28 11.28 -1.79 -0.47
C MET A 28 11.65 -0.31 -0.54
N ARG A 29 11.75 0.25 -1.73
CA ARG A 29 12.14 1.65 -1.95
C ARG A 29 11.02 2.63 -1.64
N VAL A 30 9.81 2.37 -2.15
CA VAL A 30 8.68 3.31 -2.07
C VAL A 30 7.92 3.18 -0.75
N LEU A 31 7.66 1.96 -0.30
CA LEU A 31 6.90 1.71 0.93
C LEU A 31 7.76 1.31 2.12
N CYS A 32 9.08 1.39 2.00
CA CYS A 32 10.02 1.12 3.09
C CYS A 32 9.84 -0.28 3.71
N LEU A 33 9.41 -1.24 2.91
CA LEU A 33 9.31 -2.62 3.35
C LEU A 33 10.65 -3.33 3.19
N GLU A 34 10.78 -4.50 3.79
CA GLU A 34 11.97 -5.32 3.72
C GLU A 34 11.66 -6.65 3.05
N LYS A 35 12.64 -7.22 2.36
CA LYS A 35 12.53 -8.58 1.86
C LYS A 35 12.55 -9.53 3.05
N GLN A 36 11.52 -10.36 3.15
CA GLN A 36 11.40 -11.34 4.24
C GLN A 36 11.93 -12.71 3.84
N PHE A 37 11.55 -13.19 2.64
CA PHE A 37 12.07 -14.44 2.10
C PHE A 37 11.82 -14.53 0.60
N GLU A 38 12.53 -15.46 -0.04
CA GLU A 38 12.29 -15.85 -1.44
C GLU A 38 11.88 -17.32 -1.50
N TYR A 39 11.09 -17.62 -2.53
CA TYR A 39 10.73 -18.98 -2.88
C TYR A 39 10.71 -19.10 -4.40
N GLU A 40 10.58 -20.34 -4.91
CA GLU A 40 10.49 -20.53 -6.36
C GLU A 40 9.24 -19.84 -6.90
N GLY A 41 9.45 -18.83 -7.74
CA GLY A 41 8.37 -18.07 -8.37
C GLY A 41 7.94 -16.80 -7.65
N GLY A 42 8.56 -16.44 -6.53
CA GLY A 42 8.15 -15.24 -5.83
C GLY A 42 9.06 -14.73 -4.73
N ILE A 43 8.68 -13.56 -4.22
CA ILE A 43 9.40 -12.87 -3.14
C ILE A 43 8.37 -12.31 -2.17
N ALA A 44 8.56 -12.50 -0.87
CA ALA A 44 7.76 -11.86 0.15
C ALA A 44 8.49 -10.64 0.71
N VAL A 45 7.78 -9.51 0.75
CA VAL A 45 8.25 -8.25 1.34
C VAL A 45 7.29 -7.84 2.44
N GLY A 46 7.76 -7.11 3.42
CA GLY A 46 6.88 -6.67 4.49
C GLY A 46 7.62 -6.00 5.64
N ASN A 47 6.88 -5.84 6.72
CA ASN A 47 7.38 -5.35 8.01
C ASN A 47 6.63 -6.09 9.13
N ASP A 48 6.63 -5.55 10.36
CA ASP A 48 5.94 -6.19 11.47
C ASP A 48 4.40 -6.17 11.33
N ASN A 49 3.87 -5.34 10.44
CA ASN A 49 2.42 -5.14 10.30
C ASN A 49 1.80 -5.91 9.14
N VAL A 50 2.57 -6.23 8.11
CA VAL A 50 2.04 -6.87 6.89
C VAL A 50 3.14 -7.59 6.13
N THR A 51 2.75 -8.68 5.48
CA THR A 51 3.58 -9.36 4.49
C THR A 51 2.83 -9.37 3.16
N ILE A 52 3.51 -8.98 2.08
CA ILE A 52 2.99 -9.03 0.71
C ILE A 52 3.79 -10.07 -0.07
N VAL A 53 3.09 -11.10 -0.54
CA VAL A 53 3.70 -12.18 -1.31
C VAL A 53 3.58 -11.84 -2.80
N LEU A 54 4.72 -11.61 -3.44
CA LEU A 54 4.78 -11.21 -4.84
C LEU A 54 5.10 -12.44 -5.69
N SER A 55 4.08 -12.98 -6.35
CA SER A 55 4.21 -14.20 -7.17
C SER A 55 4.22 -13.85 -8.65
N LYS A 56 5.10 -14.48 -9.40
CA LYS A 56 5.15 -14.28 -10.86
C LYS A 56 3.85 -14.74 -11.51
N GLY A 57 3.21 -13.86 -12.27
CA GLY A 57 1.97 -14.16 -12.96
C GLY A 57 1.43 -12.94 -13.69
N LYS A 58 0.22 -13.08 -14.22
CA LYS A 58 -0.44 -11.98 -14.91
C LYS A 58 -1.07 -11.06 -13.87
N PRO A 59 -0.68 -9.77 -13.80
CA PRO A 59 -1.28 -8.82 -12.87
C PRO A 59 -2.78 -8.66 -13.11
N SER A 60 -3.53 -8.46 -12.01
CA SER A 60 -4.98 -8.25 -12.04
C SER A 60 -5.37 -7.10 -11.13
N PRO A 61 -4.89 -5.87 -11.41
CA PRO A 61 -5.10 -4.74 -10.50
C PRO A 61 -6.56 -4.42 -10.23
N LYS A 62 -7.45 -4.62 -11.21
CA LYS A 62 -8.89 -4.33 -11.04
C LYS A 62 -9.59 -5.27 -10.08
N THR A 63 -9.04 -6.44 -9.81
CA THR A 63 -9.66 -7.44 -8.93
C THR A 63 -9.74 -6.96 -7.49
N ILE A 64 -8.75 -6.22 -7.03
CA ILE A 64 -8.67 -5.75 -5.63
C ILE A 64 -9.28 -4.34 -5.47
N GLY A 65 -9.26 -3.53 -6.51
CA GLY A 65 -9.61 -2.11 -6.42
C GLY A 65 -8.44 -1.31 -5.87
N HIS A 66 -8.28 -1.27 -4.55
CA HIS A 66 -7.11 -0.66 -3.91
C HIS A 66 -6.87 -1.26 -2.53
N MET A 67 -5.68 -1.03 -1.99
CA MET A 67 -5.30 -1.41 -0.64
C MET A 67 -4.84 -0.16 0.10
N SER A 68 -5.27 -0.01 1.35
CA SER A 68 -4.93 1.14 2.19
C SER A 68 -4.10 0.72 3.38
N PHE A 69 -3.03 1.47 3.64
CA PHE A 69 -2.25 1.35 4.87
C PHE A 69 -2.43 2.62 5.70
N HIS A 70 -2.64 2.45 6.99
CA HIS A 70 -2.82 3.59 7.89
C HIS A 70 -1.47 4.14 8.36
N LEU A 71 -1.40 5.45 8.46
CA LEU A 71 -0.32 6.18 9.10
C LEU A 71 -0.87 6.86 10.37
N PRO A 72 -0.01 7.15 11.35
CA PRO A 72 -0.49 7.61 12.65
C PRO A 72 -1.02 9.05 12.68
N ASN A 73 -0.55 9.92 11.77
CA ASN A 73 -0.93 11.34 11.78
C ASN A 73 -0.61 12.00 10.45
N MET A 74 -1.07 13.24 10.29
CA MET A 74 -0.86 14.00 9.05
C MET A 74 0.60 14.36 8.81
N SER A 75 1.39 14.54 9.85
CA SER A 75 2.83 14.75 9.70
C SER A 75 3.48 13.55 8.98
N ALA A 76 3.12 12.33 9.38
CA ALA A 76 3.60 11.11 8.74
C ALA A 76 3.14 11.04 7.29
N LEU A 77 1.88 11.42 6.99
CA LEU A 77 1.36 11.38 5.63
C LEU A 77 2.09 12.38 4.72
N ARG A 78 2.37 13.58 5.20
CA ARG A 78 3.15 14.58 4.44
C ARG A 78 4.59 14.11 4.19
N LYS A 79 5.21 13.46 5.17
CA LYS A 79 6.56 12.88 5.00
C LYS A 79 6.54 11.73 3.99
N ALA A 80 5.48 10.92 4.03
CA ALA A 80 5.30 9.84 3.06
C ALA A 80 5.16 10.41 1.64
N LEU A 81 4.36 11.46 1.46
CA LEU A 81 4.22 12.11 0.15
C LEU A 81 5.57 12.61 -0.38
N ALA A 82 6.36 13.28 0.47
CA ALA A 82 7.69 13.74 0.07
C ALA A 82 8.60 12.59 -0.33
N HIS A 83 8.53 11.48 0.41
CA HIS A 83 9.31 10.27 0.10
C HIS A 83 8.88 9.65 -1.24
N LEU A 84 7.58 9.53 -1.48
CA LEU A 84 7.06 9.01 -2.75
C LEU A 84 7.50 9.87 -3.93
N LYS A 85 7.45 11.19 -3.79
CA LYS A 85 7.93 12.12 -4.84
C LYS A 85 9.43 11.97 -5.09
N LYS A 86 10.20 11.85 -4.03
CA LYS A 86 11.67 11.65 -4.12
C LYS A 86 11.99 10.38 -4.91
N HIS A 87 11.21 9.33 -4.73
CA HIS A 87 11.41 8.04 -5.40
C HIS A 87 10.59 7.89 -6.69
N LYS A 88 10.01 8.98 -7.17
CA LYS A 88 9.29 9.04 -8.46
C LYS A 88 8.16 8.02 -8.57
N ALA A 89 7.43 7.80 -7.49
CA ALA A 89 6.25 6.95 -7.50
C ALA A 89 5.16 7.60 -8.37
N ASP A 90 4.31 6.77 -8.95
CA ASP A 90 3.19 7.20 -9.79
C ASP A 90 2.02 7.62 -8.89
N ILE A 91 2.01 8.90 -8.49
CA ILE A 91 1.03 9.47 -7.56
C ILE A 91 -0.14 10.05 -8.34
N GLU A 92 -1.37 9.79 -7.86
CA GLU A 92 -2.58 10.39 -8.43
C GLU A 92 -2.70 11.87 -8.05
N ASP A 93 -3.43 12.63 -8.87
CA ASP A 93 -3.77 14.03 -8.65
C ASP A 93 -2.55 14.93 -8.37
N PRO A 94 -1.57 15.00 -9.29
CA PRO A 94 -0.38 15.83 -9.08
C PRO A 94 -0.73 17.27 -8.72
N GLY A 95 -0.18 17.74 -7.59
CA GLY A 95 -0.45 19.08 -7.06
C GLY A 95 -1.56 19.12 -6.02
N ASP A 96 -2.37 18.08 -5.93
CA ASP A 96 -3.47 17.95 -4.96
C ASP A 96 -3.52 16.51 -4.45
N GLU A 97 -2.38 16.01 -4.03
CA GLU A 97 -2.19 14.58 -3.77
C GLU A 97 -2.86 14.10 -2.48
N ILE A 98 -2.91 14.94 -1.44
CA ILE A 98 -3.54 14.58 -0.17
C ILE A 98 -4.94 15.19 -0.12
N GLY A 99 -5.93 14.34 0.11
CA GLY A 99 -7.32 14.77 0.22
C GLY A 99 -8.16 13.76 0.97
N PRO A 100 -9.47 14.07 1.16
CA PRO A 100 -10.38 13.12 1.80
C PRO A 100 -10.42 11.77 1.05
N GLU A 101 -10.51 10.67 1.80
CA GLU A 101 -10.64 9.33 1.20
C GLU A 101 -11.88 9.23 0.30
N ALA A 102 -12.94 9.92 0.69
CA ALA A 102 -14.17 10.01 -0.07
C ALA A 102 -14.85 11.35 0.24
N PRO A 103 -15.76 11.83 -0.60
CA PRO A 103 -16.48 13.08 -0.32
C PRO A 103 -17.12 13.04 1.07
N GLY A 104 -16.78 14.01 1.91
CA GLY A 104 -17.30 14.14 3.28
C GLY A 104 -16.61 13.28 4.33
N SER A 105 -15.63 12.47 3.96
CA SER A 105 -14.88 11.67 4.93
C SER A 105 -13.90 12.54 5.73
N PRO A 106 -13.80 12.32 7.06
CA PRO A 106 -12.76 12.99 7.86
C PRO A 106 -11.39 12.34 7.68
N ASN A 107 -11.31 11.21 7.00
CA ASN A 107 -10.07 10.47 6.78
C ASN A 107 -9.35 11.04 5.57
N MET A 108 -8.05 11.26 5.72
CA MET A 108 -7.22 11.85 4.66
C MET A 108 -6.35 10.77 4.05
N GLY A 109 -6.19 10.81 2.74
CA GLY A 109 -5.41 9.81 2.02
C GLY A 109 -4.62 10.38 0.86
N LEU A 110 -3.73 9.55 0.36
CA LEU A 110 -3.03 9.79 -0.89
C LEU A 110 -2.92 8.46 -1.64
N TRP A 111 -3.05 8.51 -2.98
CA TRP A 111 -3.13 7.32 -3.82
C TRP A 111 -2.00 7.31 -4.84
N PHE A 112 -1.50 6.11 -5.11
CA PHE A 112 -0.41 5.90 -6.06
C PHE A 112 -0.48 4.49 -6.63
N HIS A 113 0.30 4.24 -7.68
CA HIS A 113 0.29 2.97 -8.39
C HIS A 113 1.68 2.34 -8.37
N ASP A 114 1.71 1.01 -8.30
CA ASP A 114 2.95 0.27 -8.44
C ASP A 114 3.26 -0.03 -9.92
N PRO A 115 4.39 -0.68 -10.23
CA PRO A 115 4.76 -0.94 -11.63
C PRO A 115 3.76 -1.78 -12.43
N ASP A 116 2.94 -2.58 -11.77
CA ASP A 116 1.93 -3.41 -12.43
C ASP A 116 0.54 -2.77 -12.43
N GLY A 117 0.41 -1.56 -11.90
CA GLY A 117 -0.84 -0.82 -11.88
C GLY A 117 -1.74 -1.09 -10.69
N TYR A 118 -1.29 -1.84 -9.69
CA TYR A 118 -2.05 -1.96 -8.45
C TYR A 118 -2.11 -0.62 -7.75
N ARG A 119 -3.31 -0.28 -7.27
CA ARG A 119 -3.58 1.02 -6.62
C ARG A 119 -3.42 0.90 -5.12
N TRP A 120 -2.60 1.77 -4.56
CA TRP A 120 -2.28 1.81 -3.13
C TRP A 120 -2.71 3.13 -2.52
N GLU A 121 -3.06 3.09 -1.25
CA GLU A 121 -3.40 4.27 -0.48
C GLU A 121 -2.62 4.29 0.82
N LEU A 122 -2.16 5.48 1.21
CA LEU A 122 -1.72 5.76 2.58
C LEU A 122 -2.73 6.72 3.17
N SER A 123 -3.23 6.42 4.37
CA SER A 123 -4.31 7.22 4.94
C SER A 123 -4.13 7.48 6.43
N VAL A 124 -4.74 8.57 6.88
CA VAL A 124 -4.77 8.97 8.29
C VAL A 124 -6.23 9.05 8.70
N GLN A 125 -6.63 8.18 9.61
CA GLN A 125 -8.01 8.17 10.12
C GLN A 125 -8.24 9.42 10.96
N GLY A 126 -9.28 10.17 10.61
CA GLY A 126 -9.59 11.45 11.27
C GLY A 126 -8.60 12.57 10.94
N GLY A 127 -7.79 12.44 9.88
CA GLY A 127 -6.75 13.42 9.54
C GLY A 127 -7.26 14.83 9.32
N GLU A 128 -8.50 14.98 8.83
CA GLU A 128 -9.13 16.30 8.65
C GLU A 128 -9.21 17.09 9.97
N ASN A 129 -9.27 16.40 11.10
CA ASN A 129 -9.45 17.02 12.42
C ASN A 129 -8.12 17.37 13.10
N GLU A 130 -7.00 17.15 12.44
CA GLU A 130 -5.68 17.53 12.98
C GLU A 130 -5.35 18.99 12.68
#